data_632af7cb2399fb4ae77a90c79fcc9d27
#
_entry.id   632af7cb2399fb4ae77a90c79fcc9d27
#
_cell.length_a   1.000
_cell.length_b   1.000
_cell.length_c   1.000
_cell.angle_alpha   90.00
_cell.angle_beta   90.00
_cell.angle_gamma   90.00
#
_symmetry.space_group_name_H-M   'P 1'
#
loop_
_entity.id
_entity.type
_entity.pdbx_description
1 polymer ?
#
loop_
_entity_poly.entity_id
_entity_poly.type
_entity_poly.pdbx_seq_one_letter_code
_entity_poly.pdbx_strand_id
1 'polypeptide(L)'
;MSRDSIYIAAQSGWPVLMMAGPGVGKSMWTYAFGDTMGMPVETLLLSTCDPSDVTGLPFINKDDQKSLAKPTWFRNLQEKRGLLFLDELSCAAPAVQAPALRVVNELAIEDEKMHPDTMVIAAANPADKAAGGWDLAPPLAN
;
A
#
# COMPACT_ATOMS: atom_id res chain seq x y z
N MET A 1 19.58 5.18 4.06
CA MET A 1 18.49 6.16 4.34
C MET A 1 18.34 6.24 5.85
N SER A 2 18.47 7.42 6.45
CA SER A 2 18.35 7.54 7.90
C SER A 2 16.89 7.39 8.33
N ARG A 3 16.63 6.94 9.57
CA ARG A 3 15.28 6.86 10.14
C ARG A 3 14.56 8.22 10.08
N ASP A 4 15.30 9.29 10.29
CA ASP A 4 14.79 10.67 10.29
C ASP A 4 14.29 11.10 8.90
N SER A 5 14.95 10.68 7.82
CA SER A 5 14.53 10.99 6.45
C SER A 5 13.19 10.36 6.09
N ILE A 6 12.95 9.12 6.53
CA ILE A 6 11.67 8.43 6.32
C ILE A 6 10.56 9.10 7.15
N TYR A 7 10.91 9.50 8.38
CA TYR A 7 9.98 10.17 9.27
C TYR A 7 9.49 11.51 8.66
N ILE A 8 10.43 12.32 8.18
CA ILE A 8 10.13 13.61 7.53
C ILE A 8 9.30 13.40 6.24
N ALA A 9 9.69 12.43 5.40
CA ALA A 9 8.95 12.12 4.18
C ALA A 9 7.52 11.66 4.47
N ALA A 10 7.32 10.78 5.44
CA ALA A 10 6.00 10.32 5.83
C ALA A 10 5.12 11.46 6.38
N GLN A 11 5.71 12.40 7.13
CA GLN A 11 4.98 13.57 7.64
C GLN A 11 4.62 14.59 6.56
N SER A 12 5.32 14.59 5.42
CA SER A 12 5.01 15.51 4.31
C SER A 12 3.73 15.15 3.54
N GLY A 13 3.11 14.01 3.86
CA GLY A 13 1.93 13.51 3.16
C GLY A 13 2.23 12.81 1.83
N TRP A 14 3.51 12.64 1.47
CA TRP A 14 3.92 11.92 0.28
C TRP A 14 4.05 10.42 0.56
N PRO A 15 3.66 9.54 -0.38
CA PRO A 15 3.96 8.12 -0.28
C PRO A 15 5.47 7.87 -0.19
N VAL A 16 5.87 6.94 0.67
CA VAL A 16 7.28 6.59 0.88
C VAL A 16 7.54 5.19 0.35
N LEU A 17 8.52 5.06 -0.54
CA LEU A 17 9.02 3.75 -0.99
C LEU A 17 10.34 3.42 -0.30
N MET A 18 10.34 2.34 0.49
CA MET A 18 11.54 1.79 1.12
C MET A 18 12.16 0.69 0.25
N MET A 19 13.29 0.99 -0.35
CA MET A 19 14.09 0.03 -1.12
C MET A 19 15.21 -0.52 -0.26
N ALA A 20 15.16 -1.79 0.13
CA ALA A 20 16.23 -2.45 0.86
C ALA A 20 16.13 -3.96 0.70
N GLY A 21 17.26 -4.68 0.89
CA GLY A 21 17.29 -6.13 0.83
C GLY A 21 16.36 -6.82 1.82
N PRO A 22 16.11 -8.12 1.65
CA PRO A 22 15.28 -8.88 2.57
C PRO A 22 15.92 -8.92 3.97
N GLY A 23 15.09 -9.05 5.01
CA GLY A 23 15.57 -9.24 6.39
C GLY A 23 16.11 -8.00 7.10
N VAL A 24 16.07 -6.81 6.50
CA VAL A 24 16.57 -5.57 7.14
C VAL A 24 15.58 -4.91 8.10
N GLY A 25 14.40 -5.51 8.33
CA GLY A 25 13.43 -5.03 9.31
C GLY A 25 12.48 -3.95 8.81
N LYS A 26 12.23 -3.85 7.49
CA LYS A 26 11.30 -2.86 6.91
C LYS A 26 9.91 -2.90 7.58
N SER A 27 9.34 -4.09 7.68
CA SER A 27 7.99 -4.27 8.25
C SER A 27 7.96 -3.93 9.75
N MET A 28 8.95 -4.41 10.53
CA MET A 28 9.06 -4.06 11.96
C MET A 28 9.19 -2.55 12.17
N TRP A 29 9.98 -1.89 11.34
CA TRP A 29 10.13 -0.44 11.42
C TRP A 29 8.81 0.27 11.13
N THR A 30 8.06 -0.19 10.13
CA THR A 30 6.76 0.41 9.77
C THR A 30 5.74 0.29 10.89
N TYR A 31 5.67 -0.86 11.56
CA TYR A 31 4.78 -1.03 12.72
C TYR A 31 5.20 -0.13 13.88
N ALA A 32 6.49 -0.08 14.20
CA ALA A 32 7.01 0.80 15.26
C ALA A 32 6.76 2.29 14.96
N PHE A 33 6.84 2.68 13.69
CA PHE A 33 6.49 4.01 13.23
C PHE A 33 5.00 4.30 13.44
N GLY A 34 4.12 3.37 13.03
CA GLY A 34 2.68 3.50 13.26
C GLY A 34 2.33 3.68 14.74
N ASP A 35 2.92 2.86 15.61
CA ASP A 35 2.75 2.95 17.06
C ASP A 35 3.20 4.33 17.61
N THR A 36 4.36 4.81 17.18
CA THR A 36 4.89 6.11 17.58
C THR A 36 3.98 7.27 17.17
N MET A 37 3.35 7.15 15.99
CA MET A 37 2.43 8.15 15.45
C MET A 37 0.99 7.99 15.97
N GLY A 38 0.70 6.95 16.76
CA GLY A 38 -0.66 6.63 17.19
C GLY A 38 -1.59 6.27 16.03
N MET A 39 -1.05 5.67 14.98
CA MET A 39 -1.77 5.32 13.77
C MET A 39 -1.91 3.80 13.63
N PRO A 40 -3.13 3.27 13.46
CA PRO A 40 -3.31 1.87 13.09
C PRO A 40 -2.66 1.60 11.74
N VAL A 41 -2.01 0.45 11.60
CA VAL A 41 -1.35 0.01 10.36
C VAL A 41 -2.19 -1.05 9.68
N GLU A 42 -2.61 -0.78 8.47
CA GLU A 42 -3.24 -1.75 7.57
C GLU A 42 -2.19 -2.26 6.59
N THR A 43 -1.96 -3.56 6.59
CA THR A 43 -0.89 -4.18 5.80
C THR A 43 -1.46 -5.02 4.67
N LEU A 44 -0.96 -4.78 3.46
CA LEU A 44 -1.14 -5.64 2.30
C LEU A 44 0.19 -6.29 1.94
N LEU A 45 0.28 -7.61 2.09
CA LEU A 45 1.39 -8.40 1.60
C LEU A 45 1.16 -8.70 0.12
N LEU A 46 1.64 -7.81 -0.75
CA LEU A 46 1.28 -7.76 -2.16
C LEU A 46 1.72 -9.00 -2.95
N SER A 47 2.76 -9.71 -2.49
CA SER A 47 3.20 -10.98 -3.09
C SER A 47 2.15 -12.09 -3.02
N THR A 48 1.20 -11.98 -2.09
CA THR A 48 0.12 -12.97 -1.89
C THR A 48 -1.25 -12.44 -2.28
N CYS A 49 -1.35 -11.18 -2.72
CA CYS A 49 -2.61 -10.55 -3.08
C CYS A 49 -3.07 -10.89 -4.50
N ASP A 50 -4.37 -11.01 -4.65
CA ASP A 50 -5.06 -10.87 -5.93
C ASP A 50 -5.45 -9.40 -6.18
N PRO A 51 -5.74 -8.97 -7.43
CA PRO A 51 -6.21 -7.61 -7.70
C PRO A 51 -7.43 -7.19 -6.87
N SER A 52 -8.34 -8.13 -6.59
CA SER A 52 -9.53 -7.90 -5.77
C SER A 52 -9.23 -7.63 -4.27
N ASP A 53 -8.09 -8.08 -3.76
CA ASP A 53 -7.64 -7.75 -2.40
C ASP A 53 -7.28 -6.27 -2.28
N VAL A 54 -6.87 -5.67 -3.39
CA VAL A 54 -6.51 -4.25 -3.46
C VAL A 54 -7.73 -3.37 -3.75
N THR A 55 -8.58 -3.74 -4.71
CA THR A 55 -9.68 -2.88 -5.18
C THR A 55 -11.05 -3.29 -4.69
N GLY A 56 -11.20 -4.53 -4.20
CA GLY A 56 -12.48 -5.10 -3.80
C GLY A 56 -13.07 -6.05 -4.83
N LEU A 57 -14.06 -6.79 -4.41
CA LEU A 57 -14.75 -7.78 -5.23
C LEU A 57 -15.92 -7.14 -6.00
N PRO A 58 -16.00 -7.31 -7.31
CA PRO A 58 -17.15 -6.84 -8.08
C PRO A 58 -18.39 -7.66 -7.76
N PHE A 59 -19.52 -6.99 -7.64
CA PHE A 59 -20.84 -7.60 -7.50
C PHE A 59 -21.89 -6.78 -8.24
N ILE A 60 -23.04 -7.38 -8.50
CA ILE A 60 -24.20 -6.67 -9.03
C ILE A 60 -25.07 -6.24 -7.85
N ASN A 61 -25.33 -4.96 -7.74
CA ASN A 61 -26.18 -4.39 -6.69
C ASN A 61 -27.68 -4.55 -6.99
N LYS A 62 -28.53 -4.08 -6.09
CA LYS A 62 -29.99 -4.20 -6.23
C LYS A 62 -30.57 -3.42 -7.42
N ASP A 63 -29.84 -2.44 -7.94
CA ASP A 63 -30.22 -1.60 -9.07
C ASP A 63 -29.67 -2.14 -10.41
N ASP A 64 -29.25 -3.40 -10.43
CA ASP A 64 -28.65 -4.10 -11.59
C ASP A 64 -27.39 -3.41 -12.13
N GLN A 65 -26.62 -2.77 -11.23
CA GLN A 65 -25.39 -2.07 -11.55
C GLN A 65 -24.20 -2.79 -10.95
N LYS A 66 -23.05 -2.73 -11.64
CA LYS A 66 -21.78 -3.21 -11.12
C LYS A 66 -21.34 -2.30 -9.95
N SER A 67 -21.02 -2.92 -8.84
CA SER A 67 -20.44 -2.28 -7.65
C SER A 67 -19.21 -3.05 -7.15
N LEU A 68 -18.40 -2.44 -6.27
CA LEU A 68 -17.29 -3.10 -5.61
C LEU A 68 -17.53 -3.22 -4.11
N ALA A 69 -17.44 -4.45 -3.60
CA ALA A 69 -17.35 -4.70 -2.18
C ALA A 69 -15.94 -4.33 -1.72
N LYS A 70 -15.79 -3.16 -1.10
CA LYS A 70 -14.48 -2.63 -0.70
C LYS A 70 -13.84 -3.53 0.37
N PRO A 71 -12.50 -3.71 0.34
CA PRO A 71 -11.79 -4.51 1.34
C PRO A 71 -11.89 -3.89 2.75
N THR A 72 -11.75 -4.73 3.78
CA THR A 72 -11.80 -4.28 5.17
C THR A 72 -10.72 -3.25 5.50
N TRP A 73 -9.49 -3.44 5.01
CA TRP A 73 -8.39 -2.50 5.21
C TRP A 73 -8.75 -1.09 4.70
N PHE A 74 -9.43 -1.01 3.55
CA PHE A 74 -9.87 0.26 2.99
C PHE A 74 -10.94 0.92 3.86
N ARG A 75 -11.93 0.16 4.32
CA ARG A 75 -12.97 0.64 5.24
C ARG A 75 -12.37 1.21 6.52
N ASN A 76 -11.40 0.52 7.10
CA ASN A 76 -10.71 0.98 8.31
C ASN A 76 -10.00 2.32 8.08
N LEU A 77 -9.38 2.50 6.92
CA LEU A 77 -8.70 3.75 6.55
C LEU A 77 -9.65 4.86 6.05
N GLN A 78 -10.91 4.55 5.76
CA GLN A 78 -11.94 5.57 5.55
C GLN A 78 -12.42 6.19 6.87
N GLU A 79 -12.60 5.35 7.90
CA GLU A 79 -13.18 5.77 9.15
C GLU A 79 -12.26 6.65 9.99
N LYS A 80 -10.95 6.40 9.93
CA LYS A 80 -9.96 7.12 10.73
C LYS A 80 -8.60 7.18 10.06
N ARG A 81 -7.81 8.18 10.48
CA ARG A 81 -6.41 8.31 10.10
C ARG A 81 -5.65 7.02 10.40
N GLY A 82 -4.89 6.52 9.46
CA GLY A 82 -4.08 5.31 9.60
C GLY A 82 -2.90 5.29 8.63
N LEU A 83 -2.17 4.20 8.64
CA LEU A 83 -1.05 3.94 7.77
C LEU A 83 -1.36 2.73 6.89
N LEU A 84 -1.31 2.91 5.57
CA LEU A 84 -1.35 1.83 4.60
C LEU A 84 0.08 1.35 4.34
N PHE A 85 0.36 0.10 4.67
CA PHE A 85 1.64 -0.54 4.41
C PHE A 85 1.53 -1.57 3.29
N LEU A 86 2.22 -1.31 2.17
CA LEU A 86 2.30 -2.19 1.01
C LEU A 86 3.62 -2.95 1.07
N ASP A 87 3.60 -4.18 1.57
CA ASP A 87 4.83 -4.98 1.71
C ASP A 87 5.06 -5.86 0.47
N GLU A 88 6.34 -6.15 0.20
CA GLU A 88 6.80 -6.98 -0.91
C GLU A 88 6.31 -6.51 -2.30
N LEU A 89 6.28 -5.19 -2.54
CA LEU A 89 5.78 -4.61 -3.78
C LEU A 89 6.46 -5.18 -5.03
N SER A 90 7.78 -5.40 -5.00
CA SER A 90 8.54 -5.98 -6.12
C SER A 90 8.25 -7.46 -6.38
N CYS A 91 7.63 -8.16 -5.43
CA CYS A 91 7.21 -9.55 -5.58
C CYS A 91 5.75 -9.69 -6.05
N ALA A 92 5.02 -8.59 -6.16
CA ALA A 92 3.64 -8.58 -6.64
C ALA A 92 3.56 -8.77 -8.15
N ALA A 93 2.57 -9.54 -8.61
CA ALA A 93 2.30 -9.64 -10.04
C ALA A 93 1.92 -8.26 -10.63
N PRO A 94 2.23 -7.98 -11.90
CA PRO A 94 1.90 -6.70 -12.55
C PRO A 94 0.42 -6.32 -12.44
N ALA A 95 -0.49 -7.30 -12.48
CA ALA A 95 -1.92 -7.11 -12.31
C ALA A 95 -2.32 -6.61 -10.91
N VAL A 96 -1.46 -6.81 -9.90
CA VAL A 96 -1.62 -6.30 -8.53
C VAL A 96 -0.91 -4.96 -8.35
N GLN A 97 0.27 -4.78 -8.98
CA GLN A 97 1.01 -3.52 -8.89
C GLN A 97 0.22 -2.33 -9.45
N ALA A 98 -0.44 -2.49 -10.58
CA ALA A 98 -1.18 -1.40 -11.22
C ALA A 98 -2.32 -0.85 -10.35
N PRO A 99 -3.24 -1.66 -9.79
CA PRO A 99 -4.25 -1.16 -8.87
C PRO A 99 -3.66 -0.62 -7.55
N ALA A 100 -2.58 -1.22 -7.04
CA ALA A 100 -1.90 -0.70 -5.84
C ALA A 100 -1.35 0.72 -6.09
N LEU A 101 -0.73 0.96 -7.25
CA LEU A 101 -0.26 2.28 -7.65
C LEU A 101 -1.39 3.30 -7.71
N ARG A 102 -2.52 2.93 -8.28
CA ARG A 102 -3.68 3.81 -8.35
C ARG A 102 -4.17 4.20 -6.96
N VAL A 103 -4.31 3.23 -6.05
CA VAL A 103 -4.69 3.48 -4.66
C VAL A 103 -3.71 4.43 -3.97
N VAL A 104 -2.40 4.25 -4.18
CA VAL A 104 -1.36 5.15 -3.61
C VAL A 104 -1.50 6.58 -4.11
N ASN A 105 -1.74 6.76 -5.40
CA ASN A 105 -1.82 8.09 -6.01
C ASN A 105 -3.11 8.82 -5.68
N GLU A 106 -4.22 8.11 -5.64
CA GLU A 106 -5.55 8.70 -5.49
C GLU A 106 -6.05 8.68 -4.04
N LEU A 107 -5.47 7.85 -3.16
CA LEU A 107 -5.97 7.50 -1.82
C LEU A 107 -7.46 7.13 -1.86
N ALA A 108 -7.85 6.40 -2.90
CA ALA A 108 -9.23 6.08 -3.20
C ALA A 108 -9.37 4.73 -3.91
N ILE A 109 -10.54 4.14 -3.78
CA ILE A 109 -11.02 3.06 -4.65
C ILE A 109 -12.31 3.57 -5.31
N GLU A 110 -12.32 3.68 -6.63
CA GLU A 110 -13.37 4.37 -7.39
C GLU A 110 -13.59 5.80 -6.87
N ASP A 111 -14.81 6.14 -6.50
CA ASP A 111 -15.19 7.45 -5.98
C ASP A 111 -15.07 7.58 -4.44
N GLU A 112 -14.79 6.48 -3.76
CA GLU A 112 -14.64 6.46 -2.31
C GLU A 112 -13.20 6.73 -1.91
N LYS A 113 -12.99 7.69 -1.00
CA LYS A 113 -11.66 8.12 -0.52
C LYS A 113 -11.36 7.59 0.86
N MET A 114 -10.10 7.33 1.12
CA MET A 114 -9.57 7.13 2.46
C MET A 114 -9.54 8.45 3.24
N HIS A 115 -9.29 8.35 4.54
CA HIS A 115 -9.07 9.54 5.36
C HIS A 115 -7.95 10.40 4.75
N PRO A 116 -8.11 11.73 4.65
CA PRO A 116 -7.15 12.61 3.95
C PRO A 116 -5.73 12.58 4.55
N ASP A 117 -5.61 12.28 5.85
CA ASP A 117 -4.31 12.17 6.53
C ASP A 117 -3.78 10.74 6.57
N THR A 118 -4.29 9.84 5.72
CA THR A 118 -3.72 8.49 5.56
C THR A 118 -2.31 8.57 5.01
N MET A 119 -1.38 7.94 5.70
CA MET A 119 -0.01 7.79 5.23
C MET A 119 0.15 6.49 4.46
N VAL A 120 1.03 6.50 3.44
CA VAL A 120 1.34 5.31 2.66
C VAL A 120 2.83 5.03 2.70
N ILE A 121 3.18 3.82 3.09
CA ILE A 121 4.55 3.30 3.03
C ILE A 121 4.53 2.01 2.21
N ALA A 122 5.39 1.93 1.22
CA ALA A 122 5.61 0.72 0.45
C ALA A 122 7.02 0.18 0.70
N ALA A 123 7.18 -1.12 0.72
CA ALA A 123 8.45 -1.80 0.82
C ALA A 123 8.70 -2.67 -0.41
N ALA A 124 9.88 -2.53 -0.98
CA ALA A 124 10.33 -3.33 -2.11
C ALA A 124 11.76 -3.83 -1.88
N ASN A 125 12.10 -4.93 -2.53
CA ASN A 125 13.48 -5.39 -2.64
C ASN A 125 14.05 -4.91 -3.98
N PRO A 126 15.35 -4.57 -4.05
CA PRO A 126 16.03 -4.32 -5.32
C PRO A 126 15.87 -5.51 -6.27
N ALA A 127 15.79 -5.25 -7.57
CA ALA A 127 15.52 -6.29 -8.58
C ALA A 127 16.55 -7.45 -8.56
N ASP A 128 17.79 -7.16 -8.25
CA ASP A 128 18.88 -8.15 -8.10
C ASP A 128 18.73 -9.06 -6.86
N LYS A 129 17.87 -8.70 -5.92
CA LYS A 129 17.63 -9.41 -4.66
C LYS A 129 16.20 -9.91 -4.48
N ALA A 130 15.33 -9.63 -5.43
CA ALA A 130 13.95 -10.09 -5.43
C ALA A 130 13.88 -11.52 -5.98
N ALA A 131 13.86 -12.52 -5.11
CA ALA A 131 13.64 -13.90 -5.52
C ALA A 131 12.26 -14.05 -6.17
N GLY A 132 12.20 -14.32 -7.47
CA GLY A 132 10.97 -14.44 -8.23
C GLY A 132 10.21 -13.11 -8.40
N GLY A 133 10.90 -11.99 -8.19
CA GLY A 133 10.29 -10.66 -8.27
C GLY A 133 10.01 -10.23 -9.71
N TRP A 134 9.03 -9.36 -9.83
CA TRP A 134 8.71 -8.64 -11.05
C TRP A 134 9.42 -7.29 -11.04
N ASP A 135 9.74 -6.77 -12.22
CA ASP A 135 10.14 -5.37 -12.32
C ASP A 135 8.99 -4.47 -11.85
N LEU A 136 9.34 -3.40 -11.13
CA LEU A 136 8.35 -2.41 -10.76
C LEU A 136 7.73 -1.80 -12.04
N ALA A 137 6.42 -1.62 -12.03
CA ALA A 137 5.76 -0.91 -13.11
C ALA A 137 6.42 0.48 -13.30
N PRO A 138 6.64 0.97 -14.54
CA PRO A 138 7.37 2.21 -14.80
C PRO A 138 6.99 3.40 -13.91
N PRO A 139 5.71 3.65 -13.59
CA PRO A 139 5.33 4.72 -12.68
C PRO A 139 5.78 4.52 -11.23
N LEU A 140 6.11 3.29 -10.82
CA LEU A 140 6.62 2.98 -9.48
C LEU A 140 8.15 3.02 -9.41
N ALA A 141 8.82 2.91 -10.57
CA ALA A 141 10.28 2.88 -10.66
C ALA A 141 10.90 4.30 -10.78
N ASN A 142 10.10 5.31 -11.02
CA ASN A 142 10.48 6.74 -11.08
C ASN A 142 10.05 7.44 -9.75
#